data_0fdec49256262d76c0f0b3666f4ed214
#
_entry.id   0fdec49256262d76c0f0b3666f4ed214
#
_cell.length_a   1.000
_cell.length_b   1.000
_cell.length_c   1.000
_cell.angle_alpha   90.00
_cell.angle_beta   90.00
_cell.angle_gamma   90.00
#
_symmetry.space_group_name_H-M   'P 1'
#
loop_
_entity.id
_entity.type
_entity.pdbx_description
1 polymer ?
#
loop_
_entity_poly.entity_id
_entity_poly.type
_entity_poly.pdbx_seq_one_letter_code
_entity_poly.pdbx_strand_id
1 'polypeptide(L)'
;MRWPKGLEPKTTRTLKPRSDGQLPRAKILVVTWTVDEGHALSRVLTPGKDSRNDYLPYRNNYAKIAKKMRRGCPAIELKRLGTYWTTAIGKKSVVVFKSDSHMSQDGPQLPNIDVWRQIIDEVRPQLVITTGTAGGIGKQFEVGDVIVSAVARFDCTAKFKNKPFARAHYASKPAKATHFATARSLFKTNAAQLPKENTRLPKIVRVGSKAVNSSVLTTDFFGFDTSNNHFKLQGLGDVCEMGDAVLGLVARDLGASAPRWLAIRNVSDPQIKAEGTLRDQARVAAQIYKGFGRWSSVCSAIVCWAAIAAE
;
A
#
# COMPACT_ATOMS: atom_id res chain seq x y z
N MET A 1 -7.08 -14.68 14.26
CA MET A 1 -5.66 -15.07 14.04
C MET A 1 -5.02 -15.39 15.38
N ARG A 2 -4.13 -16.39 15.43
CA ARG A 2 -3.36 -16.70 16.64
C ARG A 2 -1.97 -16.07 16.50
N TRP A 3 -1.78 -14.96 17.17
CA TRP A 3 -0.51 -14.24 17.13
C TRP A 3 0.53 -14.88 18.06
N PRO A 4 1.84 -14.74 17.78
CA PRO A 4 2.88 -15.08 18.75
C PRO A 4 2.74 -14.25 20.02
N LYS A 5 3.03 -14.86 21.17
CA LYS A 5 2.94 -14.22 22.49
C LYS A 5 3.74 -12.90 22.51
N GLY A 6 3.09 -11.82 22.90
CA GLY A 6 3.68 -10.48 23.01
C GLY A 6 3.83 -9.71 21.69
N LEU A 7 3.43 -10.28 20.55
CA LEU A 7 3.44 -9.64 19.23
C LEU A 7 2.04 -9.45 18.64
N GLU A 8 1.01 -9.75 19.40
CA GLU A 8 -0.36 -9.44 19.06
C GLU A 8 -0.58 -7.93 18.93
N PRO A 9 -1.32 -7.45 17.92
CA PRO A 9 -1.69 -6.05 17.81
C PRO A 9 -2.53 -5.61 19.02
N LYS A 10 -2.05 -4.58 19.72
CA LYS A 10 -2.74 -3.98 20.88
C LYS A 10 -3.38 -2.67 20.43
N THR A 11 -4.62 -2.77 19.98
CA THR A 11 -5.37 -1.63 19.48
C THR A 11 -5.68 -0.64 20.61
N THR A 12 -5.46 0.65 20.38
CA THR A 12 -5.90 1.71 21.28
C THR A 12 -7.43 1.67 21.38
N ARG A 13 -7.97 1.53 22.60
CA ARG A 13 -9.43 1.39 22.81
C ARG A 13 -10.18 2.66 22.45
N THR A 14 -9.67 3.80 22.91
CA THR A 14 -10.26 5.11 22.68
C THR A 14 -9.16 6.06 22.20
N LEU A 15 -9.37 6.66 21.04
CA LEU A 15 -8.47 7.64 20.46
C LEU A 15 -9.23 8.97 20.34
N LYS A 16 -8.63 10.04 20.86
CA LYS A 16 -9.15 11.41 20.69
C LYS A 16 -8.26 12.15 19.68
N PRO A 17 -8.84 12.96 18.78
CA PRO A 17 -8.06 13.86 17.94
C PRO A 17 -7.21 14.78 18.82
N ARG A 18 -6.00 15.08 18.36
CA ARG A 18 -5.18 16.11 18.99
C ARG A 18 -5.81 17.49 18.79
N SER A 19 -5.64 18.37 19.75
CA SER A 19 -6.17 19.75 19.67
C SER A 19 -5.57 20.57 18.51
N ASP A 20 -4.34 20.25 18.11
CA ASP A 20 -3.64 20.87 16.97
C ASP A 20 -4.02 20.24 15.61
N GLY A 21 -4.89 19.22 15.59
CA GLY A 21 -5.32 18.52 14.37
C GLY A 21 -4.28 17.60 13.76
N GLN A 22 -3.08 17.48 14.34
CA GLN A 22 -1.98 16.66 13.82
C GLN A 22 -2.17 15.17 14.15
N LEU A 23 -1.51 14.31 13.38
CA LEU A 23 -1.39 12.90 13.68
C LEU A 23 -0.54 12.66 14.94
N PRO A 24 -0.83 11.60 15.72
CA PRO A 24 0.01 11.25 16.85
C PRO A 24 1.39 10.76 16.39
N ARG A 25 2.44 11.03 17.18
CA ARG A 25 3.78 10.49 16.94
C ARG A 25 3.79 8.98 17.12
N ALA A 26 4.49 8.27 16.23
CA ALA A 26 4.69 6.82 16.32
C ALA A 26 6.00 6.39 15.67
N LYS A 27 6.52 5.23 16.09
CA LYS A 27 7.73 4.64 15.48
C LYS A 27 7.49 4.18 14.05
N ILE A 28 6.26 3.79 13.73
CA ILE A 28 5.89 3.24 12.42
C ILE A 28 4.61 3.90 11.94
N LEU A 29 4.60 4.26 10.65
CA LEU A 29 3.43 4.72 9.91
C LEU A 29 3.09 3.69 8.84
N VAL A 30 1.86 3.14 8.86
CA VAL A 30 1.36 2.24 7.82
C VAL A 30 0.27 2.96 7.03
N VAL A 31 0.40 3.01 5.70
CA VAL A 31 -0.51 3.75 4.82
C VAL A 31 -1.12 2.83 3.77
N THR A 32 -2.43 3.00 3.55
CA THR A 32 -3.21 2.33 2.51
C THR A 32 -4.19 3.30 1.87
N TRP A 33 -4.89 2.93 0.79
CA TRP A 33 -5.71 3.87 0.01
C TRP A 33 -7.16 3.46 -0.16
N THR A 34 -7.43 2.24 -0.63
CA THR A 34 -8.82 1.85 -0.92
C THR A 34 -9.60 1.50 0.34
N VAL A 35 -10.92 1.47 0.21
CA VAL A 35 -11.81 1.12 1.34
C VAL A 35 -11.58 -0.33 1.78
N ASP A 36 -11.42 -1.25 0.83
CA ASP A 36 -11.22 -2.68 1.12
C ASP A 36 -9.85 -2.96 1.73
N GLU A 37 -8.81 -2.26 1.27
CA GLU A 37 -7.48 -2.30 1.89
C GLU A 37 -7.52 -1.78 3.32
N GLY A 38 -8.15 -0.64 3.56
CA GLY A 38 -8.32 -0.08 4.90
C GLY A 38 -9.07 -1.03 5.83
N HIS A 39 -10.13 -1.68 5.33
CA HIS A 39 -10.89 -2.68 6.09
C HIS A 39 -10.03 -3.93 6.40
N ALA A 40 -9.27 -4.44 5.43
CA ALA A 40 -8.36 -5.57 5.65
C ALA A 40 -7.27 -5.22 6.66
N LEU A 41 -6.69 -4.02 6.54
CA LEU A 41 -5.65 -3.53 7.42
C LEU A 41 -6.16 -3.34 8.86
N SER A 42 -7.36 -2.78 9.02
CA SER A 42 -7.98 -2.62 10.35
C SER A 42 -8.25 -3.96 11.03
N ARG A 43 -8.72 -4.96 10.28
CA ARG A 43 -8.96 -6.32 10.79
C ARG A 43 -7.69 -6.97 11.36
N VAL A 44 -6.53 -6.65 10.78
CA VAL A 44 -5.24 -7.25 11.15
C VAL A 44 -4.50 -6.41 12.19
N LEU A 45 -4.36 -5.10 11.98
CA LEU A 45 -3.52 -4.23 12.81
C LEU A 45 -4.26 -3.51 13.92
N THR A 46 -5.58 -3.30 13.75
CA THR A 46 -6.42 -2.64 14.77
C THR A 46 -7.67 -3.49 15.06
N PRO A 47 -7.49 -4.76 15.52
CA PRO A 47 -8.62 -5.63 15.76
C PRO A 47 -9.63 -4.98 16.72
N GLY A 48 -10.93 -5.15 16.39
CA GLY A 48 -12.02 -4.53 17.13
C GLY A 48 -12.34 -3.10 16.70
N LYS A 49 -11.66 -2.58 15.65
CA LYS A 49 -11.96 -1.29 15.01
C LYS A 49 -12.22 -1.47 13.52
N ASP A 50 -13.24 -0.78 13.03
CA ASP A 50 -13.55 -0.70 11.60
C ASP A 50 -13.01 0.60 11.01
N SER A 51 -12.26 0.51 9.91
CA SER A 51 -11.63 1.69 9.28
C SER A 51 -12.65 2.68 8.70
N ARG A 52 -13.89 2.27 8.45
CA ARG A 52 -14.95 3.15 7.92
C ARG A 52 -15.64 3.94 9.03
N ASN A 53 -15.90 3.29 10.17
CA ASN A 53 -16.79 3.80 11.21
C ASN A 53 -16.04 4.31 12.44
N ASP A 54 -14.91 3.67 12.81
CA ASP A 54 -14.18 4.00 14.04
C ASP A 54 -13.01 4.95 13.82
N TYR A 55 -12.34 4.91 12.65
CA TYR A 55 -11.14 5.69 12.40
C TYR A 55 -11.44 7.18 12.40
N LEU A 56 -10.56 7.94 13.06
CA LEU A 56 -10.68 9.39 13.15
C LEU A 56 -10.36 10.06 11.82
N PRO A 57 -11.16 11.04 11.40
CA PRO A 57 -10.88 11.81 10.19
C PRO A 57 -9.64 12.71 10.39
N TYR A 58 -8.78 12.74 9.38
CA TYR A 58 -7.60 13.61 9.35
C TYR A 58 -7.84 14.78 8.38
N ARG A 59 -7.80 16.01 8.93
CA ARG A 59 -8.14 17.24 8.20
C ARG A 59 -7.08 18.33 8.30
N ASN A 60 -5.95 18.09 8.96
CA ASN A 60 -4.92 19.12 9.11
C ASN A 60 -4.48 19.65 7.74
N ASN A 61 -4.45 20.96 7.57
CA ASN A 61 -4.15 21.65 6.32
C ASN A 61 -4.99 21.23 5.09
N TYR A 62 -6.13 20.54 5.30
CA TYR A 62 -7.00 20.09 4.20
C TYR A 62 -7.33 21.23 3.23
N ALA A 63 -7.79 22.38 3.72
CA ALA A 63 -8.20 23.50 2.88
C ALA A 63 -7.07 24.00 1.97
N LYS A 64 -5.82 23.94 2.40
CA LYS A 64 -4.63 24.31 1.62
C LYS A 64 -4.32 23.27 0.54
N ILE A 65 -4.31 22.01 0.90
CA ILE A 65 -3.93 20.90 0.00
C ILE A 65 -5.04 20.65 -1.03
N ALA A 66 -6.31 20.73 -0.61
CA ALA A 66 -7.47 20.51 -1.46
C ALA A 66 -7.54 21.45 -2.68
N LYS A 67 -6.99 22.67 -2.57
CA LYS A 67 -6.91 23.62 -3.71
C LYS A 67 -6.09 23.08 -4.89
N LYS A 68 -5.21 22.11 -4.67
CA LYS A 68 -4.38 21.47 -5.71
C LYS A 68 -5.03 20.19 -6.27
N MET A 69 -6.09 19.72 -5.65
CA MET A 69 -6.77 18.49 -6.03
C MET A 69 -7.82 18.77 -7.11
N ARG A 70 -8.06 17.77 -7.95
CA ARG A 70 -9.15 17.84 -8.92
C ARG A 70 -10.49 17.47 -8.30
N ARG A 71 -11.58 17.98 -8.86
CA ARG A 71 -12.94 17.56 -8.55
C ARG A 71 -13.08 16.03 -8.75
N GLY A 72 -13.82 15.34 -7.86
CA GLY A 72 -14.00 13.89 -7.88
C GLY A 72 -12.86 13.10 -7.22
N CYS A 73 -11.82 13.77 -6.68
CA CYS A 73 -10.86 13.12 -5.79
C CYS A 73 -11.56 12.73 -4.47
N PRO A 74 -11.38 11.52 -3.94
CA PRO A 74 -12.00 11.09 -2.69
C PRO A 74 -11.78 12.06 -1.52
N ALA A 75 -10.60 12.66 -1.43
CA ALA A 75 -10.31 13.66 -0.39
C ALA A 75 -11.23 14.90 -0.50
N ILE A 76 -11.55 15.34 -1.71
CA ILE A 76 -12.48 16.46 -1.93
C ILE A 76 -13.91 16.07 -1.52
N GLU A 77 -14.39 14.92 -1.96
CA GLU A 77 -15.75 14.44 -1.66
C GLU A 77 -15.96 14.22 -0.16
N LEU A 78 -14.95 13.69 0.52
CA LEU A 78 -15.00 13.36 1.94
C LEU A 78 -14.56 14.52 2.85
N LYS A 79 -14.10 15.64 2.30
CA LYS A 79 -13.57 16.84 2.99
C LYS A 79 -12.55 16.50 4.07
N ARG A 80 -11.60 15.60 3.73
CA ARG A 80 -10.52 15.15 4.60
C ARG A 80 -9.38 14.55 3.76
N LEU A 81 -8.16 14.46 4.33
CA LEU A 81 -7.01 13.85 3.67
C LEU A 81 -6.91 12.34 3.91
N GLY A 82 -7.63 11.83 4.90
CA GLY A 82 -7.65 10.42 5.24
C GLY A 82 -8.32 10.15 6.58
N THR A 83 -8.19 8.91 7.05
CA THR A 83 -8.60 8.47 8.38
C THR A 83 -7.49 7.68 9.06
N TYR A 84 -7.44 7.68 10.40
CA TYR A 84 -6.38 6.99 11.12
C TYR A 84 -6.82 6.37 12.44
N TRP A 85 -6.07 5.37 12.88
CA TRP A 85 -6.12 4.79 14.22
C TRP A 85 -4.72 4.44 14.71
N THR A 86 -4.60 4.05 15.98
CA THR A 86 -3.32 3.67 16.57
C THR A 86 -3.35 2.27 17.16
N THR A 87 -2.23 1.60 17.09
CA THR A 87 -2.00 0.27 17.67
C THR A 87 -0.55 0.14 18.15
N ALA A 88 -0.25 -0.94 18.83
CA ALA A 88 1.11 -1.32 19.15
C ALA A 88 1.33 -2.80 18.84
N ILE A 89 2.53 -3.15 18.36
CA ILE A 89 2.97 -4.54 18.14
C ILE A 89 4.31 -4.71 18.86
N GLY A 90 4.34 -5.55 19.88
CA GLY A 90 5.45 -5.58 20.82
C GLY A 90 5.65 -4.21 21.46
N LYS A 91 6.86 -3.63 21.32
CA LYS A 91 7.21 -2.29 21.83
C LYS A 91 7.13 -1.19 20.76
N LYS A 92 6.51 -1.46 19.61
CA LYS A 92 6.44 -0.52 18.48
C LYS A 92 5.08 0.15 18.44
N SER A 93 5.05 1.48 18.61
CA SER A 93 3.86 2.29 18.33
C SER A 93 3.64 2.45 16.84
N VAL A 94 2.40 2.32 16.40
CA VAL A 94 2.01 2.33 14.99
C VAL A 94 0.83 3.26 14.78
N VAL A 95 0.94 4.16 13.80
CA VAL A 95 -0.20 4.85 13.21
C VAL A 95 -0.60 4.09 11.95
N VAL A 96 -1.87 3.71 11.87
CA VAL A 96 -2.50 3.12 10.70
C VAL A 96 -3.31 4.21 10.02
N PHE A 97 -2.96 4.55 8.79
CA PHE A 97 -3.54 5.66 8.04
C PHE A 97 -4.13 5.17 6.72
N LYS A 98 -5.43 5.42 6.51
CA LYS A 98 -6.08 5.23 5.22
C LYS A 98 -6.15 6.58 4.52
N SER A 99 -5.37 6.77 3.46
CA SER A 99 -5.35 8.00 2.67
C SER A 99 -6.60 8.09 1.79
N ASP A 100 -7.17 9.31 1.68
CA ASP A 100 -8.21 9.64 0.71
C ASP A 100 -7.63 10.40 -0.51
N SER A 101 -6.29 10.53 -0.57
CA SER A 101 -5.51 11.15 -1.63
C SER A 101 -4.69 10.09 -2.36
N HIS A 102 -4.76 10.07 -3.71
CA HIS A 102 -4.12 9.07 -4.55
C HIS A 102 -3.54 9.69 -5.82
N MET A 103 -2.32 9.32 -6.20
CA MET A 103 -1.58 9.92 -7.31
C MET A 103 -2.40 10.03 -8.61
N SER A 104 -3.11 8.99 -8.98
CA SER A 104 -3.87 8.95 -10.25
C SER A 104 -5.12 9.84 -10.24
N GLN A 105 -5.64 10.19 -9.07
CA GLN A 105 -6.91 10.89 -8.89
C GLN A 105 -6.74 12.36 -8.49
N ASP A 106 -5.61 12.72 -7.90
CA ASP A 106 -5.42 14.02 -7.24
C ASP A 106 -5.24 15.21 -8.19
N GLY A 107 -4.85 14.98 -9.42
CA GLY A 107 -4.61 16.07 -10.38
C GLY A 107 -3.14 16.26 -10.77
N PRO A 108 -2.87 17.21 -11.70
CA PRO A 108 -1.55 17.32 -12.36
C PRO A 108 -0.43 17.88 -11.46
N GLN A 109 -0.80 18.53 -10.34
CA GLN A 109 0.16 19.12 -9.39
C GLN A 109 0.70 18.09 -8.37
N LEU A 110 0.22 16.85 -8.44
CA LEU A 110 0.59 15.76 -7.53
C LEU A 110 0.54 16.18 -6.04
N PRO A 111 -0.61 16.65 -5.52
CA PRO A 111 -0.74 17.11 -4.13
C PRO A 111 -0.47 16.02 -3.10
N ASN A 112 -0.42 14.76 -3.53
CA ASN A 112 -0.03 13.62 -2.70
C ASN A 112 1.38 13.77 -2.10
N ILE A 113 2.29 14.50 -2.76
CA ILE A 113 3.60 14.88 -2.21
C ILE A 113 3.44 15.69 -0.92
N ASP A 114 2.54 16.68 -0.92
CA ASP A 114 2.29 17.53 0.25
C ASP A 114 1.69 16.71 1.40
N VAL A 115 0.77 15.78 1.09
CA VAL A 115 0.19 14.87 2.08
C VAL A 115 1.28 13.99 2.71
N TRP A 116 2.16 13.40 1.89
CA TRP A 116 3.27 12.56 2.39
C TRP A 116 4.23 13.35 3.30
N ARG A 117 4.65 14.53 2.88
CA ARG A 117 5.54 15.39 3.69
C ARG A 117 4.90 15.72 5.03
N GLN A 118 3.63 16.09 5.03
CA GLN A 118 2.90 16.45 6.23
C GLN A 118 2.75 15.28 7.20
N ILE A 119 2.28 14.12 6.74
CA ILE A 119 2.08 12.97 7.65
C ILE A 119 3.41 12.42 8.18
N ILE A 120 4.50 12.49 7.41
CA ILE A 120 5.84 12.11 7.87
C ILE A 120 6.33 13.10 8.94
N ASP A 121 6.18 14.40 8.73
CA ASP A 121 6.60 15.41 9.70
C ASP A 121 5.83 15.32 11.02
N GLU A 122 4.52 15.08 10.97
CA GLU A 122 3.69 14.95 12.15
C GLU A 122 3.96 13.66 12.93
N VAL A 123 3.97 12.51 12.26
CA VAL A 123 4.16 11.19 12.90
C VAL A 123 5.61 10.96 13.33
N ARG A 124 6.59 11.51 12.59
CA ARG A 124 8.04 11.30 12.76
C ARG A 124 8.43 9.82 12.86
N PRO A 125 8.00 9.01 11.90
CA PRO A 125 8.24 7.57 11.96
C PRO A 125 9.71 7.23 11.65
N GLN A 126 10.20 6.13 12.21
CA GLN A 126 11.46 5.49 11.82
C GLN A 126 11.28 4.63 10.56
N LEU A 127 10.06 4.12 10.37
CA LEU A 127 9.68 3.30 9.23
C LEU A 127 8.29 3.70 8.72
N VAL A 128 8.17 3.90 7.41
CA VAL A 128 6.89 4.01 6.69
C VAL A 128 6.66 2.73 5.89
N ILE A 129 5.48 2.15 6.02
CA ILE A 129 5.04 1.01 5.21
C ILE A 129 3.85 1.46 4.37
N THR A 130 3.94 1.35 3.06
CA THR A 130 2.79 1.39 2.18
C THR A 130 2.26 -0.02 1.98
N THR A 131 0.94 -0.19 1.94
CA THR A 131 0.36 -1.51 1.76
C THR A 131 -0.96 -1.44 1.00
N GLY A 132 -1.28 -2.50 0.29
CA GLY A 132 -2.51 -2.63 -0.46
C GLY A 132 -2.36 -3.51 -1.69
N THR A 133 -3.33 -3.39 -2.58
CA THR A 133 -3.45 -4.18 -3.80
C THR A 133 -2.52 -3.71 -4.91
N ALA A 134 -2.13 -4.65 -5.77
CA ALA A 134 -1.37 -4.40 -6.98
C ALA A 134 -1.66 -5.49 -8.02
N GLY A 135 -1.57 -5.17 -9.30
CA GLY A 135 -1.58 -6.15 -10.37
C GLY A 135 -0.26 -6.91 -10.41
N GLY A 136 -0.31 -8.23 -10.42
CA GLY A 136 0.87 -9.10 -10.54
C GLY A 136 1.43 -9.09 -11.96
N ILE A 137 2.75 -8.97 -12.10
CA ILE A 137 3.45 -8.98 -13.38
C ILE A 137 4.13 -10.33 -13.59
N GLY A 138 3.77 -11.02 -14.67
CA GLY A 138 4.24 -12.37 -14.99
C GLY A 138 3.40 -13.49 -14.38
N LYS A 139 3.46 -14.65 -15.05
CA LYS A 139 2.65 -15.85 -14.76
C LYS A 139 2.92 -16.56 -13.43
N GLN A 140 4.00 -16.17 -12.72
CA GLN A 140 4.44 -16.81 -11.48
C GLN A 140 3.66 -16.35 -10.24
N PHE A 141 2.80 -15.34 -10.37
CA PHE A 141 2.05 -14.78 -9.26
C PHE A 141 0.60 -15.27 -9.24
N GLU A 142 0.10 -15.54 -8.03
CA GLU A 142 -1.30 -15.87 -7.75
C GLU A 142 -1.92 -14.84 -6.84
N VAL A 143 -3.25 -14.77 -6.82
CA VAL A 143 -3.99 -13.84 -5.95
C VAL A 143 -3.62 -14.08 -4.48
N GLY A 144 -3.25 -13.01 -3.79
CA GLY A 144 -2.83 -13.05 -2.40
C GLY A 144 -1.32 -13.18 -2.18
N ASP A 145 -0.50 -13.44 -3.22
CA ASP A 145 0.96 -13.35 -3.11
C ASP A 145 1.37 -11.95 -2.65
N VAL A 146 2.40 -11.86 -1.82
CA VAL A 146 2.82 -10.58 -1.24
C VAL A 146 4.26 -10.25 -1.62
N ILE A 147 4.43 -9.10 -2.22
CA ILE A 147 5.72 -8.52 -2.57
C ILE A 147 6.12 -7.52 -1.47
N VAL A 148 7.29 -7.71 -0.87
CA VAL A 148 7.89 -6.82 0.13
C VAL A 148 9.09 -6.17 -0.52
N SER A 149 8.92 -4.94 -0.97
CA SER A 149 9.92 -4.23 -1.75
C SER A 149 10.53 -3.06 -0.99
N ALA A 150 11.85 -2.94 -1.09
CA ALA A 150 12.60 -1.75 -0.73
C ALA A 150 12.88 -0.87 -1.95
N VAL A 151 12.25 -1.12 -3.09
CA VAL A 151 12.39 -0.34 -4.33
C VAL A 151 11.03 -0.06 -4.91
N ALA A 152 10.78 1.21 -5.25
CA ALA A 152 9.63 1.62 -6.04
C ALA A 152 10.12 2.41 -7.26
N ARG A 153 9.47 2.22 -8.40
CA ARG A 153 9.83 2.85 -9.67
C ARG A 153 8.60 3.48 -10.32
N PHE A 154 8.73 4.70 -10.81
CA PHE A 154 7.72 5.26 -11.70
C PHE A 154 7.79 4.65 -13.10
N ASP A 155 6.64 4.32 -13.65
CA ASP A 155 6.43 4.00 -15.05
C ASP A 155 5.24 4.82 -15.58
N CYS A 156 5.47 6.13 -15.70
CA CYS A 156 4.45 7.07 -16.16
C CYS A 156 4.51 7.22 -17.68
N THR A 157 3.42 6.82 -18.34
CA THR A 157 3.29 6.90 -19.81
C THR A 157 2.10 7.76 -20.24
N ALA A 158 1.27 8.20 -19.29
CA ALA A 158 0.08 9.00 -19.54
C ALA A 158 0.25 10.43 -19.00
N LYS A 159 -0.37 10.74 -17.88
CA LYS A 159 -0.53 12.07 -17.31
C LYS A 159 0.78 12.71 -16.84
N PHE A 160 1.70 11.89 -16.33
CA PHE A 160 2.98 12.35 -15.79
C PHE A 160 4.17 11.98 -16.67
N LYS A 161 3.95 11.57 -17.93
CA LYS A 161 4.99 11.12 -18.86
C LYS A 161 6.16 12.11 -19.06
N ASN A 162 5.88 13.40 -18.97
CA ASN A 162 6.87 14.47 -19.19
C ASN A 162 7.43 15.03 -17.86
N LYS A 163 7.12 14.44 -16.71
CA LYS A 163 7.68 14.88 -15.43
C LYS A 163 9.08 14.31 -15.23
N PRO A 164 9.99 15.04 -14.56
CA PRO A 164 11.37 14.57 -14.32
C PRO A 164 11.45 13.20 -13.61
N PHE A 165 10.42 12.85 -12.82
CA PHE A 165 10.35 11.59 -12.10
C PHE A 165 9.73 10.44 -12.91
N ALA A 166 9.22 10.65 -14.12
CA ALA A 166 8.37 9.69 -14.86
C ALA A 166 8.97 8.28 -15.03
N ARG A 167 10.30 8.15 -14.94
CA ARG A 167 11.05 6.88 -15.02
C ARG A 167 11.99 6.67 -13.84
N ALA A 168 11.93 7.53 -12.84
CA ALA A 168 12.81 7.45 -11.69
C ALA A 168 12.49 6.24 -10.81
N HIS A 169 13.52 5.70 -10.17
CA HIS A 169 13.38 4.69 -9.13
C HIS A 169 14.00 5.19 -7.82
N TYR A 170 13.49 4.65 -6.73
CA TYR A 170 13.91 5.00 -5.38
C TYR A 170 14.11 3.73 -4.59
N ALA A 171 15.14 3.72 -3.75
CA ALA A 171 15.48 2.57 -2.93
C ALA A 171 15.56 2.95 -1.45
N SER A 172 15.22 1.99 -0.60
CA SER A 172 15.30 2.06 0.84
C SER A 172 16.03 0.82 1.39
N LYS A 173 16.09 0.66 2.69
CA LYS A 173 16.68 -0.54 3.31
C LYS A 173 15.69 -1.70 3.31
N PRO A 174 16.12 -2.93 2.92
CA PRO A 174 15.24 -4.10 2.88
C PRO A 174 14.62 -4.44 4.24
N ALA A 175 13.46 -5.10 4.18
CA ALA A 175 12.79 -5.62 5.37
C ALA A 175 13.59 -6.76 6.02
N LYS A 176 13.54 -6.84 7.36
CA LYS A 176 13.93 -8.05 8.08
C LYS A 176 12.86 -9.14 7.88
N ALA A 177 13.28 -10.40 7.76
CA ALA A 177 12.37 -11.50 7.44
C ALA A 177 12.01 -12.39 8.63
N THR A 178 12.43 -12.03 9.83
CA THR A 178 12.35 -12.87 11.05
C THR A 178 10.97 -13.50 11.27
N HIS A 179 9.88 -12.78 10.97
CA HIS A 179 8.51 -13.27 11.18
C HIS A 179 7.76 -13.64 9.90
N PHE A 180 8.43 -13.75 8.74
CA PHE A 180 7.74 -14.07 7.48
C PHE A 180 7.26 -15.52 7.42
N ALA A 181 7.95 -16.47 8.07
CA ALA A 181 7.46 -17.85 8.21
C ALA A 181 6.16 -17.89 9.03
N THR A 182 6.09 -17.12 10.11
CA THR A 182 4.88 -16.95 10.92
C THR A 182 3.75 -16.31 10.09
N ALA A 183 4.04 -15.27 9.32
CA ALA A 183 3.05 -14.64 8.44
C ALA A 183 2.46 -15.65 7.45
N ARG A 184 3.29 -16.50 6.82
CA ARG A 184 2.80 -17.57 5.94
C ARG A 184 1.88 -18.57 6.65
N SER A 185 2.16 -18.93 7.88
CA SER A 185 1.26 -19.82 8.64
C SER A 185 -0.07 -19.16 8.96
N LEU A 186 -0.10 -17.83 9.13
CA LEU A 186 -1.32 -17.06 9.36
C LEU A 186 -2.18 -16.92 8.09
N PHE A 187 -1.62 -17.06 6.89
CA PHE A 187 -2.39 -17.06 5.65
C PHE A 187 -3.44 -18.18 5.60
N LYS A 188 -3.21 -19.29 6.28
CA LYS A 188 -4.17 -20.41 6.36
C LYS A 188 -5.55 -19.96 6.85
N THR A 189 -5.62 -18.96 7.74
CA THR A 189 -6.89 -18.43 8.26
C THR A 189 -7.68 -17.64 7.22
N ASN A 190 -7.06 -17.31 6.10
CA ASN A 190 -7.60 -16.52 5.01
C ASN A 190 -7.71 -17.30 3.68
N ALA A 191 -7.05 -18.46 3.59
CA ALA A 191 -6.89 -19.20 2.33
C ALA A 191 -8.22 -19.61 1.68
N ALA A 192 -9.23 -19.97 2.48
CA ALA A 192 -10.55 -20.36 1.99
C ALA A 192 -11.31 -19.23 1.28
N GLN A 193 -10.85 -18.00 1.43
CA GLN A 193 -11.45 -16.81 0.82
C GLN A 193 -10.72 -16.35 -0.45
N LEU A 194 -9.63 -17.01 -0.81
CA LEU A 194 -8.87 -16.77 -2.03
C LEU A 194 -9.43 -17.64 -3.17
N PRO A 195 -9.06 -17.37 -4.43
CA PRO A 195 -9.51 -18.19 -5.56
C PRO A 195 -9.21 -19.67 -5.36
N LYS A 196 -10.15 -20.53 -5.74
CA LYS A 196 -9.95 -21.98 -5.72
C LYS A 196 -8.89 -22.46 -6.72
N GLU A 197 -8.67 -21.68 -7.75
CA GLU A 197 -7.66 -21.88 -8.79
C GLU A 197 -6.23 -21.66 -8.29
N ASN A 198 -6.05 -21.02 -7.13
CA ASN A 198 -4.73 -20.90 -6.51
C ASN A 198 -4.18 -22.30 -6.20
N THR A 199 -2.97 -22.58 -6.70
CA THR A 199 -2.33 -23.90 -6.56
C THR A 199 -1.62 -24.08 -5.23
N ARG A 200 -1.42 -23.00 -4.46
CA ARG A 200 -0.67 -22.96 -3.20
C ARG A 200 -1.14 -21.84 -2.28
N LEU A 201 -0.68 -21.87 -1.03
CA LEU A 201 -0.79 -20.70 -0.14
C LEU A 201 0.03 -19.53 -0.69
N PRO A 202 -0.40 -18.29 -0.42
CA PRO A 202 0.34 -17.10 -0.85
C PRO A 202 1.81 -17.15 -0.44
N LYS A 203 2.69 -16.78 -1.35
CA LYS A 203 4.14 -16.63 -1.08
C LYS A 203 4.45 -15.18 -0.69
N ILE A 204 5.57 -15.01 0.02
CA ILE A 204 6.16 -13.70 0.32
C ILE A 204 7.44 -13.58 -0.49
N VAL A 205 7.47 -12.62 -1.40
CA VAL A 205 8.63 -12.30 -2.25
C VAL A 205 9.31 -11.06 -1.68
N ARG A 206 10.62 -11.14 -1.41
CA ARG A 206 11.42 -10.02 -0.92
C ARG A 206 12.21 -9.42 -2.06
N VAL A 207 12.08 -8.12 -2.22
CA VAL A 207 12.83 -7.35 -3.21
C VAL A 207 13.87 -6.48 -2.51
N GLY A 208 15.13 -6.73 -2.77
CA GLY A 208 16.25 -5.96 -2.20
C GLY A 208 16.43 -4.62 -2.90
N SER A 209 17.14 -3.69 -2.26
CA SER A 209 17.35 -2.31 -2.73
C SER A 209 18.05 -2.19 -4.10
N LYS A 210 18.70 -3.23 -4.57
CA LYS A 210 19.39 -3.27 -5.89
C LYS A 210 18.57 -3.93 -6.99
N ALA A 211 17.43 -4.55 -6.67
CA ALA A 211 16.63 -5.33 -7.61
C ALA A 211 15.58 -4.43 -8.32
N VAL A 212 16.04 -3.47 -9.10
CA VAL A 212 15.19 -2.47 -9.77
C VAL A 212 14.16 -3.11 -10.70
N ASN A 213 14.51 -4.19 -11.38
CA ASN A 213 13.64 -4.89 -12.33
C ASN A 213 12.62 -5.84 -11.66
N SER A 214 12.66 -5.97 -10.34
CA SER A 214 11.65 -6.66 -9.51
C SER A 214 10.96 -5.68 -8.56
N SER A 215 11.01 -4.38 -8.84
CA SER A 215 10.44 -3.32 -8.00
C SER A 215 8.91 -3.32 -8.03
N VAL A 216 8.32 -2.53 -7.13
CA VAL A 216 6.93 -2.10 -7.28
C VAL A 216 6.88 -0.97 -8.31
N LEU A 217 6.11 -1.17 -9.39
CA LEU A 217 5.89 -0.13 -10.41
C LEU A 217 4.74 0.77 -10.01
N THR A 218 4.98 2.07 -9.99
CA THR A 218 3.93 3.09 -9.84
C THR A 218 3.59 3.63 -11.22
N THR A 219 2.37 3.34 -11.69
CA THR A 219 1.85 3.80 -12.98
C THR A 219 0.90 4.98 -12.82
N ASP A 220 0.76 5.82 -13.84
CA ASP A 220 -0.20 6.92 -13.89
C ASP A 220 -1.48 6.57 -14.69
N PHE A 221 -1.68 5.30 -14.93
CA PHE A 221 -2.85 4.68 -15.56
C PHE A 221 -3.22 3.39 -14.81
N PHE A 222 -4.41 2.88 -15.04
CA PHE A 222 -4.79 1.57 -14.51
C PHE A 222 -4.07 0.48 -15.30
N GLY A 223 -2.94 0.01 -14.78
CA GLY A 223 -2.10 -1.03 -15.38
C GLY A 223 -2.44 -2.40 -14.81
N PHE A 224 -2.48 -3.41 -15.66
CA PHE A 224 -2.53 -4.83 -15.33
C PHE A 224 -1.68 -5.60 -16.33
N ASP A 225 -1.09 -6.71 -15.92
CA ASP A 225 -0.27 -7.51 -16.83
C ASP A 225 -1.14 -8.43 -17.68
N THR A 226 -0.75 -8.60 -18.94
CA THR A 226 -1.42 -9.48 -19.88
C THR A 226 -0.41 -10.46 -20.47
N SER A 227 -0.87 -11.63 -20.89
CA SER A 227 0.03 -12.67 -21.43
C SER A 227 0.80 -12.24 -22.70
N ASN A 228 0.34 -11.20 -23.41
CA ASN A 228 1.05 -10.58 -24.54
C ASN A 228 1.82 -9.30 -24.15
N ASN A 229 1.92 -8.98 -22.84
CA ASN A 229 2.63 -7.81 -22.33
C ASN A 229 2.19 -6.47 -22.95
N HIS A 230 0.87 -6.27 -23.10
CA HIS A 230 0.30 -5.08 -23.75
C HIS A 230 0.84 -3.76 -23.21
N PHE A 231 0.89 -3.62 -21.89
CA PHE A 231 1.38 -2.40 -21.21
C PHE A 231 2.90 -2.38 -21.05
N LYS A 232 3.63 -3.37 -21.57
CA LYS A 232 5.11 -3.48 -21.49
C LYS A 232 5.65 -3.44 -20.04
N LEU A 233 4.91 -4.05 -19.11
CA LEU A 233 5.28 -4.07 -17.68
C LEU A 233 6.29 -5.17 -17.35
N GLN A 234 6.30 -6.27 -18.13
CA GLN A 234 7.17 -7.42 -17.89
C GLN A 234 8.65 -7.04 -18.01
N GLY A 235 9.44 -7.47 -17.04
CA GLY A 235 10.86 -7.10 -16.93
C GLY A 235 11.14 -5.72 -16.31
N LEU A 236 10.09 -4.96 -15.93
CA LEU A 236 10.25 -3.68 -15.24
C LEU A 236 9.99 -3.78 -13.74
N GLY A 237 9.17 -4.73 -13.29
CA GLY A 237 8.83 -4.95 -11.88
C GLY A 237 8.08 -6.25 -11.67
N ASP A 238 7.76 -6.56 -10.42
CA ASP A 238 6.99 -7.75 -10.02
C ASP A 238 5.48 -7.45 -9.86
N VAL A 239 5.14 -6.21 -9.52
CA VAL A 239 3.75 -5.75 -9.40
C VAL A 239 3.61 -4.29 -9.84
N CYS A 240 2.41 -3.89 -10.29
CA CYS A 240 2.09 -2.52 -10.62
C CYS A 240 0.95 -1.97 -9.74
N GLU A 241 1.09 -0.71 -9.32
CA GLU A 241 0.16 0.04 -8.50
C GLU A 241 0.25 1.55 -8.85
N MET A 242 -0.36 2.45 -8.08
CA MET A 242 -0.45 3.86 -8.48
C MET A 242 -0.04 4.86 -7.38
N GLY A 243 0.98 4.57 -6.52
CA GLY A 243 1.31 5.51 -5.44
C GLY A 243 2.66 5.36 -4.72
N ASP A 244 3.28 4.19 -4.70
CA ASP A 244 4.45 3.92 -3.84
C ASP A 244 5.70 4.74 -4.21
N ALA A 245 5.95 4.96 -5.49
CA ALA A 245 7.11 5.75 -5.91
C ALA A 245 7.00 7.22 -5.50
N VAL A 246 5.78 7.72 -5.20
CA VAL A 246 5.61 9.08 -4.64
C VAL A 246 6.24 9.17 -3.24
N LEU A 247 6.10 8.13 -2.41
CA LEU A 247 6.81 8.08 -1.12
C LEU A 247 8.33 8.06 -1.33
N GLY A 248 8.82 7.29 -2.29
CA GLY A 248 10.24 7.26 -2.66
C GLY A 248 10.77 8.62 -3.09
N LEU A 249 10.00 9.35 -3.91
CA LEU A 249 10.30 10.73 -4.32
C LEU A 249 10.39 11.67 -3.11
N VAL A 250 9.41 11.62 -2.21
CA VAL A 250 9.40 12.43 -0.99
C VAL A 250 10.57 12.09 -0.07
N ALA A 251 10.87 10.80 0.10
CA ALA A 251 12.01 10.36 0.90
C ALA A 251 13.35 10.86 0.34
N ARG A 252 13.53 10.84 -0.98
CA ARG A 252 14.71 11.44 -1.63
C ARG A 252 14.81 12.94 -1.30
N ASP A 253 13.72 13.66 -1.41
CA ASP A 253 13.69 15.11 -1.17
C ASP A 253 13.92 15.48 0.30
N LEU A 254 13.55 14.60 1.26
CA LEU A 254 13.83 14.75 2.68
C LEU A 254 15.30 14.43 3.04
N GLY A 255 16.03 13.74 2.16
CA GLY A 255 17.44 13.42 2.34
C GLY A 255 17.73 12.64 3.63
N ALA A 256 18.66 13.14 4.44
CA ALA A 256 19.08 12.50 5.70
C ALA A 256 17.96 12.40 6.76
N SER A 257 16.93 13.24 6.67
CA SER A 257 15.78 13.22 7.59
C SER A 257 14.67 12.23 7.18
N ALA A 258 14.82 11.59 6.02
CA ALA A 258 13.83 10.65 5.51
C ALA A 258 13.73 9.41 6.41
N PRO A 259 12.51 8.95 6.74
CA PRO A 259 12.33 7.63 7.35
C PRO A 259 12.72 6.54 6.36
N ARG A 260 13.12 5.37 6.88
CA ARG A 260 13.16 4.15 6.07
C ARG A 260 11.74 3.82 5.59
N TRP A 261 11.60 3.23 4.41
CA TRP A 261 10.29 2.86 3.88
C TRP A 261 10.30 1.49 3.21
N LEU A 262 9.12 0.88 3.13
CA LEU A 262 8.84 -0.39 2.47
C LEU A 262 7.50 -0.30 1.74
N ALA A 263 7.43 -0.89 0.55
CA ALA A 263 6.19 -1.17 -0.14
C ALA A 263 5.83 -2.65 0.07
N ILE A 264 4.66 -2.93 0.64
CA ILE A 264 4.15 -4.29 0.87
C ILE A 264 2.85 -4.44 0.11
N ARG A 265 2.91 -5.07 -1.07
CA ARG A 265 1.78 -5.18 -2.00
C ARG A 265 1.33 -6.61 -2.17
N ASN A 266 0.03 -6.85 -2.09
CA ASN A 266 -0.54 -8.13 -2.45
C ASN A 266 -1.02 -8.12 -3.89
N VAL A 267 -0.86 -9.24 -4.56
CA VAL A 267 -1.44 -9.47 -5.88
C VAL A 267 -2.95 -9.59 -5.74
N SER A 268 -3.68 -8.64 -6.32
CA SER A 268 -5.15 -8.63 -6.38
C SER A 268 -5.69 -9.20 -7.67
N ASP A 269 -4.95 -9.03 -8.74
CA ASP A 269 -5.18 -9.54 -10.08
C ASP A 269 -3.86 -10.08 -10.65
N PRO A 270 -3.77 -11.37 -10.95
CA PRO A 270 -2.60 -11.99 -11.59
C PRO A 270 -2.57 -11.63 -13.07
N GLN A 271 -1.56 -12.12 -13.79
CA GLN A 271 -1.49 -11.94 -15.25
C GLN A 271 -2.77 -12.41 -15.92
N ILE A 272 -3.38 -11.53 -16.72
CA ILE A 272 -4.61 -11.79 -17.46
C ILE A 272 -4.27 -12.43 -18.82
N LYS A 273 -5.02 -13.44 -19.23
CA LYS A 273 -4.91 -13.97 -20.59
C LYS A 273 -5.31 -12.91 -21.62
N ALA A 274 -4.51 -12.75 -22.67
CA ALA A 274 -4.75 -11.78 -23.73
C ALA A 274 -5.79 -12.30 -24.73
N GLU A 275 -7.00 -12.58 -24.23
CA GLU A 275 -8.15 -13.03 -25.00
C GLU A 275 -9.18 -11.90 -25.09
N GLY A 276 -9.82 -11.75 -26.24
CA GLY A 276 -10.77 -10.66 -26.48
C GLY A 276 -10.14 -9.27 -26.61
N THR A 277 -10.95 -8.25 -26.38
CA THR A 277 -10.51 -6.85 -26.42
C THR A 277 -9.79 -6.45 -25.12
N LEU A 278 -8.99 -5.38 -25.15
CA LEU A 278 -8.37 -4.82 -23.94
C LEU A 278 -9.43 -4.44 -22.88
N ARG A 279 -10.60 -4.00 -23.30
CA ARG A 279 -11.74 -3.71 -22.40
C ARG A 279 -12.24 -4.98 -21.71
N ASP A 280 -12.28 -6.11 -22.39
CA ASP A 280 -12.68 -7.39 -21.80
C ASP A 280 -11.64 -7.87 -20.79
N GLN A 281 -10.35 -7.76 -21.11
CA GLN A 281 -9.24 -8.08 -20.22
C GLN A 281 -9.27 -7.19 -18.95
N ALA A 282 -9.49 -5.89 -19.11
CA ALA A 282 -9.65 -4.97 -17.97
C ALA A 282 -10.85 -5.33 -17.09
N ARG A 283 -11.95 -5.80 -17.71
CA ARG A 283 -13.13 -6.27 -16.96
C ARG A 283 -12.82 -7.53 -16.15
N VAL A 284 -12.05 -8.46 -16.70
CA VAL A 284 -11.60 -9.66 -15.98
C VAL A 284 -10.75 -9.27 -14.78
N ALA A 285 -9.73 -8.41 -14.94
CA ALA A 285 -8.92 -7.91 -13.85
C ALA A 285 -9.77 -7.25 -12.73
N ALA A 286 -10.72 -6.39 -13.13
CA ALA A 286 -11.63 -5.73 -12.19
C ALA A 286 -12.56 -6.72 -11.46
N GLN A 287 -13.02 -7.79 -12.12
CA GLN A 287 -13.83 -8.84 -11.51
C GLN A 287 -13.05 -9.63 -10.46
N ILE A 288 -11.79 -10.00 -10.76
CA ILE A 288 -10.91 -10.68 -9.81
C ILE A 288 -10.69 -9.78 -8.59
N TYR A 289 -10.34 -8.51 -8.81
CA TYR A 289 -10.20 -7.53 -7.73
C TYR A 289 -11.48 -7.42 -6.88
N LYS A 290 -12.65 -7.29 -7.52
CA LYS A 290 -13.94 -7.19 -6.81
C LYS A 290 -14.24 -8.43 -5.97
N GLY A 291 -13.89 -9.61 -6.45
CA GLY A 291 -14.10 -10.88 -5.72
C GLY A 291 -13.12 -11.09 -4.57
N PHE A 292 -11.87 -10.74 -4.76
CA PHE A 292 -10.78 -11.17 -3.88
C PHE A 292 -9.92 -10.04 -3.30
N GLY A 293 -10.06 -8.81 -3.76
CA GLY A 293 -9.21 -7.68 -3.36
C GLY A 293 -9.15 -7.45 -1.84
N ARG A 294 -10.29 -7.58 -1.16
CA ARG A 294 -10.34 -7.52 0.31
C ARG A 294 -9.53 -8.63 0.97
N TRP A 295 -9.67 -9.87 0.46
CA TRP A 295 -9.03 -11.04 1.08
C TRP A 295 -7.55 -11.11 0.75
N SER A 296 -7.15 -10.74 -0.46
CA SER A 296 -5.74 -10.59 -0.82
C SER A 296 -5.08 -9.49 0.02
N SER A 297 -5.76 -8.39 0.32
CA SER A 297 -5.27 -7.33 1.21
C SER A 297 -5.08 -7.77 2.66
N VAL A 298 -5.80 -8.78 3.13
CA VAL A 298 -5.51 -9.40 4.45
C VAL A 298 -4.11 -10.04 4.44
N CYS A 299 -3.68 -10.63 3.33
CA CYS A 299 -2.33 -11.21 3.21
C CYS A 299 -1.25 -10.12 3.35
N SER A 300 -1.36 -8.99 2.65
CA SER A 300 -0.40 -7.89 2.80
C SER A 300 -0.43 -7.28 4.21
N ALA A 301 -1.61 -7.15 4.81
CA ALA A 301 -1.73 -6.66 6.19
C ALA A 301 -1.04 -7.60 7.21
N ILE A 302 -1.13 -8.92 7.04
CA ILE A 302 -0.40 -9.91 7.85
C ILE A 302 1.11 -9.75 7.66
N VAL A 303 1.58 -9.49 6.44
CA VAL A 303 3.01 -9.25 6.17
C VAL A 303 3.47 -7.91 6.74
N CYS A 304 2.61 -6.87 6.74
CA CYS A 304 2.89 -5.63 7.46
C CYS A 304 3.10 -5.88 8.96
N TRP A 305 2.23 -6.67 9.59
CA TRP A 305 2.43 -7.09 10.97
C TRP A 305 3.80 -7.77 11.16
N ALA A 306 4.18 -8.69 10.29
CA ALA A 306 5.46 -9.40 10.39
C ALA A 306 6.66 -8.47 10.24
N ALA A 307 6.60 -7.51 9.31
CA ALA A 307 7.62 -6.49 9.13
C ALA A 307 7.75 -5.59 10.38
N ILE A 308 6.63 -5.16 10.96
CA ILE A 308 6.59 -4.36 12.18
C ILE A 308 7.17 -5.14 13.37
N ALA A 309 6.78 -6.39 13.53
CA ALA A 309 7.24 -7.25 14.61
C ALA A 309 8.76 -7.51 14.57
N ALA A 310 9.37 -7.47 13.37
CA ALA A 310 10.80 -7.67 13.14
C ALA A 310 11.66 -6.42 13.45
N GLU A 311 11.06 -5.24 13.61
CA GLU A 311 11.74 -3.99 13.96
C GLU A 311 12.02 -3.91 15.45
#